data_bccf8491ce67b0770f4d77e710d079c9
#
_entry.id   bccf8491ce67b0770f4d77e710d079c9
#
_cell.length_a   1.000
_cell.length_b   1.000
_cell.length_c   1.000
_cell.angle_alpha   90.00
_cell.angle_beta   90.00
_cell.angle_gamma   90.00
#
_symmetry.space_group_name_H-M   'P 1'
#
loop_
_entity.id
_entity.type
_entity.pdbx_description
1 polymer ?
#
loop_
_entity_poly.entity_id
_entity_poly.type
_entity_poly.pdbx_seq_one_letter_code
_entity_poly.pdbx_strand_id
1 'polypeptide(L)'
;MLASVNRELKQKTNLCVPDLLNYLDLVALATVCDLVKLDLMNRAFVKQGLKKLNNTNNDGLLSLINESGIKEKVNCYHLGYVIGPRINAGGRVGKSSKGTELLISSDKNLNFVMARQLNEYNALRKKIELQVEKEAIRQVDDNANVLCVN
;
A
#
# COMPACT_ATOMS: atom_id res chain seq x y z
N MET A 1 9.81 13.89 -12.96
CA MET A 1 11.20 14.01 -12.48
C MET A 1 11.99 12.70 -12.66
N LEU A 2 11.67 11.58 -12.03
CA LEU A 2 12.44 10.33 -12.14
C LEU A 2 12.59 9.83 -13.59
N ALA A 3 11.54 9.85 -14.40
CA ALA A 3 11.59 9.46 -15.81
C ALA A 3 12.49 10.36 -16.66
N SER A 4 12.53 11.67 -16.36
CA SER A 4 13.42 12.61 -17.06
C SER A 4 14.88 12.35 -16.71
N VAL A 5 15.18 12.15 -15.42
CA VAL A 5 16.53 11.78 -14.96
C VAL A 5 16.99 10.46 -15.60
N ASN A 6 16.12 9.44 -15.62
CA ASN A 6 16.41 8.15 -16.23
C ASN A 6 16.72 8.29 -17.73
N ARG A 7 15.97 9.15 -18.46
CA ARG A 7 16.22 9.44 -19.88
C ARG A 7 17.58 10.11 -20.10
N GLU A 8 17.88 11.13 -19.29
CA GLU A 8 19.16 11.85 -19.39
C GLU A 8 20.37 10.93 -19.10
N LEU A 9 20.25 10.07 -18.08
CA LEU A 9 21.29 9.10 -17.75
C LEU A 9 21.52 8.11 -18.91
N LYS A 10 20.45 7.59 -19.51
CA LYS A 10 20.55 6.69 -20.69
C LYS A 10 21.21 7.34 -21.89
N GLN A 11 21.02 8.67 -22.08
CA GLN A 11 21.58 9.39 -23.23
C GLN A 11 23.01 9.88 -23.00
N LYS A 12 23.35 10.23 -21.77
CA LYS A 12 24.64 10.92 -21.47
C LYS A 12 25.67 10.01 -20.82
N THR A 13 25.32 8.81 -20.41
CA THR A 13 26.25 7.89 -19.73
C THR A 13 26.10 6.47 -20.25
N ASN A 14 27.14 5.66 -20.06
CA ASN A 14 27.13 4.22 -20.31
C ASN A 14 26.64 3.41 -19.09
N LEU A 15 26.01 4.09 -18.11
CA LEU A 15 25.51 3.42 -16.92
C LEU A 15 24.30 2.55 -17.24
N CYS A 16 24.24 1.38 -16.62
CA CYS A 16 23.03 0.55 -16.61
C CYS A 16 21.94 1.24 -15.78
N VAL A 17 20.93 1.75 -16.44
CA VAL A 17 19.84 2.48 -15.80
C VAL A 17 18.63 1.56 -15.68
N PRO A 18 17.96 1.51 -14.52
CA PRO A 18 16.83 0.61 -14.29
C PRO A 18 15.67 0.93 -15.25
N ASP A 19 14.96 -0.13 -15.67
CA ASP A 19 13.71 0.03 -16.40
C ASP A 19 12.58 0.39 -15.43
N LEU A 20 12.14 1.64 -15.49
CA LEU A 20 11.11 2.17 -14.58
C LEU A 20 9.74 1.50 -14.75
N LEU A 21 9.48 0.88 -15.92
CA LEU A 21 8.24 0.14 -16.14
C LEU A 21 8.11 -1.09 -15.22
N ASN A 22 9.24 -1.59 -14.73
CA ASN A 22 9.23 -2.69 -13.77
C ASN A 22 8.67 -2.33 -12.39
N TYR A 23 8.54 -1.06 -12.07
CA TYR A 23 8.03 -0.55 -10.80
C TYR A 23 6.58 -0.02 -10.88
N LEU A 24 5.88 -0.28 -11.99
CA LEU A 24 4.50 0.19 -12.18
C LEU A 24 3.52 -0.46 -11.20
N ASP A 25 3.80 -1.64 -10.69
CA ASP A 25 3.05 -2.28 -9.60
C ASP A 25 3.06 -1.43 -8.31
N LEU A 26 4.23 -0.94 -7.90
CA LEU A 26 4.37 -0.05 -6.76
C LEU A 26 3.75 1.33 -7.02
N VAL A 27 3.86 1.85 -8.25
CA VAL A 27 3.22 3.11 -8.65
C VAL A 27 1.69 2.99 -8.54
N ALA A 28 1.11 1.88 -9.03
CA ALA A 28 -0.33 1.65 -8.91
C ALA A 28 -0.76 1.53 -7.45
N LEU A 29 0.00 0.79 -6.64
CA LEU A 29 -0.25 0.66 -5.21
C LEU A 29 -0.29 2.02 -4.52
N ALA A 30 0.76 2.85 -4.67
CA ALA A 30 0.84 4.18 -4.08
C ALA A 30 -0.30 5.08 -4.58
N THR A 31 -0.53 5.13 -5.90
CA THR A 31 -1.58 5.98 -6.49
C THR A 31 -2.96 5.70 -5.90
N VAL A 32 -3.30 4.43 -5.70
CA VAL A 32 -4.60 4.04 -5.14
C VAL A 32 -4.66 4.24 -3.63
N CYS A 33 -3.58 3.89 -2.91
CA CYS A 33 -3.54 4.00 -1.45
C CYS A 33 -3.58 5.46 -0.97
N ASP A 34 -2.96 6.37 -1.70
CA ASP A 34 -2.89 7.80 -1.36
C ASP A 34 -4.04 8.62 -1.97
N LEU A 35 -5.04 7.93 -2.56
CA LEU A 35 -6.22 8.55 -3.17
C LEU A 35 -5.88 9.64 -4.20
N VAL A 36 -4.79 9.42 -4.96
CA VAL A 36 -4.36 10.37 -5.98
C VAL A 36 -5.44 10.48 -7.07
N LYS A 37 -5.72 11.70 -7.52
CA LYS A 37 -6.70 11.96 -8.57
C LYS A 37 -6.39 11.10 -9.82
N LEU A 38 -7.38 10.31 -10.25
CA LEU A 38 -7.27 9.45 -11.42
C LEU A 38 -7.55 10.22 -12.72
N ASP A 39 -6.68 11.17 -13.05
CA ASP A 39 -6.64 11.76 -14.39
C ASP A 39 -6.15 10.77 -15.45
N LEU A 40 -6.02 11.21 -16.70
CA LEU A 40 -5.62 10.35 -17.82
C LEU A 40 -4.31 9.60 -17.55
N MET A 41 -3.30 10.29 -17.00
CA MET A 41 -1.98 9.71 -16.76
C MET A 41 -2.02 8.73 -15.59
N ASN A 42 -2.56 9.14 -14.44
CA ASN A 42 -2.64 8.29 -13.25
C ASN A 42 -3.52 7.06 -13.51
N ARG A 43 -4.61 7.22 -14.26
CA ARG A 43 -5.46 6.10 -14.70
C ARG A 43 -4.67 5.10 -15.56
N ALA A 44 -3.82 5.59 -16.47
CA ALA A 44 -2.95 4.73 -17.29
C ALA A 44 -1.93 3.99 -16.43
N PHE A 45 -1.29 4.67 -15.47
CA PHE A 45 -0.37 4.04 -14.51
C PHE A 45 -1.05 2.96 -13.67
N VAL A 46 -2.22 3.23 -13.13
CA VAL A 46 -2.97 2.23 -12.34
C VAL A 46 -3.36 1.04 -13.20
N LYS A 47 -3.85 1.28 -14.44
CA LYS A 47 -4.25 0.20 -15.36
C LYS A 47 -3.07 -0.71 -15.73
N GLN A 48 -1.92 -0.13 -16.07
CA GLN A 48 -0.73 -0.91 -16.42
C GLN A 48 -0.07 -1.52 -15.17
N GLY A 49 -0.06 -0.77 -14.07
CA GLY A 49 0.48 -1.24 -12.81
C GLY A 49 -0.29 -2.44 -12.23
N LEU A 50 -1.62 -2.48 -12.36
CA LEU A 50 -2.41 -3.65 -11.97
C LEU A 50 -2.08 -4.89 -12.81
N LYS A 51 -1.82 -4.72 -14.13
CA LYS A 51 -1.35 -5.83 -14.96
C LYS A 51 0.02 -6.34 -14.49
N LYS A 52 0.93 -5.42 -14.20
CA LYS A 52 2.27 -5.75 -13.68
C LYS A 52 2.18 -6.40 -12.30
N LEU A 53 1.33 -5.89 -11.42
CA LEU A 53 1.15 -6.36 -10.05
C LEU A 53 0.65 -7.82 -10.00
N ASN A 54 -0.26 -8.19 -10.90
CA ASN A 54 -0.74 -9.58 -11.01
C ASN A 54 0.32 -10.55 -11.56
N ASN A 55 1.47 -10.03 -12.01
CA ASN A 55 2.66 -10.79 -12.45
C ASN A 55 3.92 -10.17 -11.81
N THR A 56 3.81 -9.66 -10.58
CA THR A 56 4.93 -8.99 -9.92
C THR A 56 6.02 -9.97 -9.53
N ASN A 57 7.28 -9.50 -9.62
CA ASN A 57 8.44 -10.20 -9.11
C ASN A 57 8.90 -9.65 -7.74
N ASN A 58 8.12 -8.74 -7.14
CA ASN A 58 8.41 -8.21 -5.83
C ASN A 58 7.97 -9.23 -4.76
N ASP A 59 8.95 -9.92 -4.15
CA ASP A 59 8.71 -10.98 -3.17
C ASP A 59 7.96 -10.46 -1.93
N GLY A 60 8.20 -9.21 -1.51
CA GLY A 60 7.50 -8.59 -0.39
C GLY A 60 6.02 -8.37 -0.69
N LEU A 61 5.73 -7.86 -1.90
CA LEU A 61 4.35 -7.63 -2.35
C LEU A 61 3.59 -8.96 -2.52
N LEU A 62 4.24 -9.98 -3.08
CA LEU A 62 3.68 -11.34 -3.18
C LEU A 62 3.35 -11.92 -1.81
N SER A 63 4.27 -11.78 -0.84
CA SER A 63 4.06 -12.26 0.53
C SER A 63 2.86 -11.58 1.19
N LEU A 64 2.70 -10.28 0.96
CA LEU A 64 1.57 -9.51 1.52
C LEU A 64 0.24 -9.87 0.85
N ILE A 65 0.22 -10.11 -0.46
CA ILE A 65 -0.97 -10.57 -1.19
C ILE A 65 -1.42 -11.93 -0.65
N ASN A 66 -0.49 -12.88 -0.50
CA ASN A 66 -0.76 -14.21 0.02
C ASN A 66 -1.30 -14.16 1.45
N GLU A 67 -0.64 -13.41 2.34
CA GLU A 67 -1.07 -13.22 3.74
C GLU A 67 -2.43 -12.53 3.86
N SER A 68 -2.78 -11.70 2.87
CA SER A 68 -4.09 -11.04 2.79
C SER A 68 -5.25 -11.97 2.45
N GLY A 69 -4.98 -13.19 2.00
CA GLY A 69 -5.99 -14.16 1.61
C GLY A 69 -6.69 -13.85 0.27
N ILE A 70 -6.10 -13.01 -0.57
CA ILE A 70 -6.62 -12.68 -1.90
C ILE A 70 -6.42 -13.90 -2.81
N LYS A 71 -7.53 -14.48 -3.30
CA LYS A 71 -7.53 -15.69 -4.16
C LYS A 71 -7.77 -15.38 -5.63
N GLU A 72 -8.18 -14.17 -5.94
CA GLU A 72 -8.47 -13.70 -7.29
C GLU A 72 -7.42 -12.69 -7.78
N LYS A 73 -7.57 -12.24 -9.03
CA LYS A 73 -6.71 -11.18 -9.56
C LYS A 73 -6.85 -9.90 -8.75
N VAL A 74 -5.71 -9.34 -8.34
CA VAL A 74 -5.68 -8.08 -7.60
C VAL A 74 -6.25 -6.95 -8.46
N ASN A 75 -7.14 -6.16 -7.87
CA ASN A 75 -7.78 -5.00 -8.48
C ASN A 75 -7.66 -3.76 -7.58
N CYS A 76 -8.22 -2.62 -7.98
CA CYS A 76 -8.15 -1.36 -7.22
C CYS A 76 -8.73 -1.49 -5.81
N TYR A 77 -9.81 -2.28 -5.62
CA TYR A 77 -10.38 -2.52 -4.30
C TYR A 77 -9.34 -3.18 -3.37
N HIS A 78 -8.66 -4.21 -3.87
CA HIS A 78 -7.61 -4.89 -3.10
C HIS A 78 -6.46 -3.95 -2.72
N LEU A 79 -6.05 -3.04 -3.63
CA LEU A 79 -5.01 -2.05 -3.32
C LEU A 79 -5.45 -1.09 -2.22
N GLY A 80 -6.63 -0.48 -2.36
CA GLY A 80 -7.10 0.56 -1.43
C GLY A 80 -7.58 0.03 -0.09
N TYR A 81 -8.24 -1.14 -0.06
CA TYR A 81 -8.94 -1.64 1.13
C TYR A 81 -8.31 -2.89 1.77
N VAL A 82 -7.41 -3.57 1.07
CA VAL A 82 -6.81 -4.81 1.58
C VAL A 82 -5.29 -4.64 1.79
N ILE A 83 -4.55 -4.30 0.74
CA ILE A 83 -3.08 -4.23 0.77
C ILE A 83 -2.61 -2.94 1.44
N GLY A 84 -3.10 -1.78 0.98
CA GLY A 84 -2.71 -0.47 1.49
C GLY A 84 -2.89 -0.31 3.00
N PRO A 85 -4.05 -0.66 3.58
CA PRO A 85 -4.25 -0.60 5.02
C PRO A 85 -3.26 -1.45 5.83
N ARG A 86 -2.79 -2.58 5.30
CA ARG A 86 -1.76 -3.41 5.95
C ARG A 86 -0.40 -2.72 5.96
N ILE A 87 0.03 -2.18 4.81
CA ILE A 87 1.28 -1.42 4.71
C ILE A 87 1.27 -0.23 5.68
N ASN A 88 0.16 0.51 5.70
CA ASN A 88 0.01 1.71 6.54
C ASN A 88 -0.19 1.40 8.03
N ALA A 89 -0.58 0.18 8.39
CA ALA A 89 -0.79 -0.21 9.79
C ALA A 89 0.48 -0.12 10.63
N GLY A 90 1.66 -0.35 10.05
CA GLY A 90 2.94 -0.19 10.71
C GLY A 90 3.14 1.23 11.27
N GLY A 91 2.74 2.26 10.55
CA GLY A 91 2.83 3.66 10.98
C GLY A 91 1.82 4.07 12.05
N ARG A 92 0.79 3.28 12.30
CA ARG A 92 -0.28 3.57 13.28
C ARG A 92 -0.11 2.83 14.61
N VAL A 93 0.28 1.57 14.57
CA VAL A 93 0.33 0.69 15.75
C VAL A 93 1.65 -0.06 15.92
N GLY A 94 2.64 0.21 15.06
CA GLY A 94 3.92 -0.49 15.06
C GLY A 94 5.08 0.37 14.57
N LYS A 95 5.99 -0.23 13.81
CA LYS A 95 7.12 0.45 13.16
C LYS A 95 6.72 0.96 11.78
N SER A 96 6.80 2.26 11.54
CA SER A 96 6.42 2.90 10.27
C SER A 96 7.25 2.43 9.07
N SER A 97 8.51 2.05 9.29
CA SER A 97 9.42 1.55 8.24
C SER A 97 9.08 0.15 7.70
N LYS A 98 8.28 -0.65 8.45
CA LYS A 98 8.05 -2.07 8.09
C LYS A 98 7.44 -2.28 6.71
N GLY A 99 6.52 -1.42 6.29
CA GLY A 99 5.94 -1.50 4.95
C GLY A 99 6.99 -1.30 3.87
N THR A 100 7.88 -0.33 4.05
CA THR A 100 8.98 -0.06 3.12
C THR A 100 10.01 -1.19 3.15
N GLU A 101 10.41 -1.65 4.34
CA GLU A 101 11.35 -2.77 4.51
C GLU A 101 10.85 -4.02 3.77
N LEU A 102 9.56 -4.35 3.88
CA LEU A 102 8.95 -5.46 3.14
C LEU A 102 9.08 -5.28 1.62
N LEU A 103 8.77 -4.09 1.09
CA LEU A 103 8.75 -3.86 -0.37
C LEU A 103 10.14 -3.81 -1.00
N ILE A 104 11.21 -3.57 -0.23
CA ILE A 104 12.59 -3.53 -0.73
C ILE A 104 13.39 -4.81 -0.44
N SER A 105 12.89 -5.67 0.45
CA SER A 105 13.58 -6.91 0.85
C SER A 105 13.52 -7.97 -0.25
N SER A 106 14.63 -8.68 -0.44
CA SER A 106 14.74 -9.85 -1.32
C SER A 106 14.77 -11.17 -0.55
N ASP A 107 14.68 -11.13 0.78
CA ASP A 107 14.66 -12.34 1.62
C ASP A 107 13.23 -12.83 1.80
N LYS A 108 12.90 -13.97 1.19
CA LYS A 108 11.56 -14.57 1.22
C LYS A 108 11.10 -14.95 2.63
N ASN A 109 11.99 -15.42 3.49
CA ASN A 109 11.65 -15.80 4.86
C ASN A 109 11.32 -14.56 5.69
N LEU A 110 12.15 -13.53 5.57
CA LEU A 110 11.93 -12.24 6.21
C LEU A 110 10.62 -11.58 5.71
N ASN A 111 10.37 -11.64 4.40
CA ASN A 111 9.15 -11.10 3.79
C ASN A 111 7.90 -11.78 4.32
N PHE A 112 7.91 -13.10 4.49
CA PHE A 112 6.79 -13.81 5.11
C PHE A 112 6.52 -13.33 6.54
N VAL A 113 7.57 -13.22 7.36
CA VAL A 113 7.45 -12.72 8.75
C VAL A 113 6.91 -11.29 8.79
N MET A 114 7.47 -10.40 7.95
CA MET A 114 7.03 -9.00 7.91
C MET A 114 5.59 -8.85 7.41
N ALA A 115 5.18 -9.59 6.39
CA ALA A 115 3.81 -9.58 5.87
C ALA A 115 2.81 -10.01 6.94
N ARG A 116 3.12 -11.07 7.70
CA ARG A 116 2.32 -11.53 8.82
C ARG A 116 2.20 -10.47 9.92
N GLN A 117 3.32 -9.84 10.31
CA GLN A 117 3.30 -8.76 11.30
C GLN A 117 2.44 -7.57 10.85
N LEU A 118 2.52 -7.17 9.57
CA LEU A 118 1.68 -6.10 9.02
C LEU A 118 0.19 -6.49 9.03
N ASN A 119 -0.13 -7.75 8.78
CA ASN A 119 -1.49 -8.27 8.90
C ASN A 119 -1.99 -8.22 10.36
N GLU A 120 -1.17 -8.59 11.32
CA GLU A 120 -1.46 -8.49 12.76
C GLU A 120 -1.67 -7.03 13.19
N TYR A 121 -0.82 -6.10 12.75
CA TYR A 121 -0.99 -4.66 13.01
C TYR A 121 -2.30 -4.13 12.42
N ASN A 122 -2.66 -4.54 11.20
CA ASN A 122 -3.93 -4.15 10.61
C ASN A 122 -5.15 -4.70 11.39
N ALA A 123 -5.06 -5.92 11.90
CA ALA A 123 -6.10 -6.50 12.75
C ALA A 123 -6.23 -5.73 14.08
N LEU A 124 -5.10 -5.38 14.70
CA LEU A 124 -5.07 -4.56 15.92
C LEU A 124 -5.66 -3.16 15.68
N ARG A 125 -5.26 -2.51 14.58
CA ARG A 125 -5.82 -1.21 14.17
C ARG A 125 -7.34 -1.25 14.08
N LYS A 126 -7.89 -2.25 13.38
CA LYS A 126 -9.35 -2.43 13.24
C LYS A 126 -10.04 -2.63 14.59
N LYS A 127 -9.40 -3.37 15.51
CA LYS A 127 -9.94 -3.57 16.86
C LYS A 127 -9.99 -2.25 17.64
N ILE A 128 -8.93 -1.45 17.56
CA ILE A 128 -8.88 -0.12 18.19
C ILE A 128 -9.95 0.80 17.60
N GLU A 129 -10.07 0.85 16.27
CA GLU A 129 -11.10 1.65 15.59
C GLU A 129 -12.51 1.30 16.08
N LEU A 130 -12.85 0.02 16.17
CA LEU A 130 -14.14 -0.43 16.68
C LEU A 130 -14.37 -0.06 18.16
N GLN A 131 -13.32 -0.04 18.98
CA GLN A 131 -13.43 0.40 20.37
C GLN A 131 -13.68 1.89 20.47
N VAL A 132 -12.92 2.69 19.72
CA VAL A 132 -13.07 4.16 19.68
C VAL A 132 -14.44 4.54 19.13
N GLU A 133 -14.90 3.89 18.06
CA GLU A 133 -16.24 4.10 17.50
C GLU A 133 -17.36 3.86 18.53
N LYS A 134 -17.29 2.72 19.25
CA LYS A 134 -18.26 2.40 20.29
C LYS A 134 -18.26 3.41 21.43
N GLU A 135 -17.08 3.88 21.82
CA GLU A 135 -16.95 4.88 22.86
C GLU A 135 -17.48 6.24 22.40
N ALA A 136 -17.16 6.65 21.18
CA ALA A 136 -17.69 7.87 20.59
C ALA A 136 -19.21 7.86 20.49
N ILE A 137 -19.83 6.75 20.04
CA ILE A 137 -21.29 6.61 19.97
C ILE A 137 -21.95 6.80 21.35
N ARG A 138 -21.33 6.32 22.42
CA ARG A 138 -21.88 6.49 23.78
C ARG A 138 -21.87 7.94 24.26
N GLN A 139 -21.02 8.79 23.69
CA GLN A 139 -20.89 10.20 24.04
C GLN A 139 -21.75 11.10 23.14
N VAL A 140 -22.51 10.54 22.19
CA VAL A 140 -23.39 11.29 21.30
C VAL A 140 -24.56 11.86 22.09
N ASP A 141 -24.77 13.18 21.98
CA ASP A 141 -25.99 13.88 22.40
C ASP A 141 -26.83 14.18 21.16
N ASP A 142 -27.97 13.52 21.03
CA ASP A 142 -28.86 13.63 19.88
C ASP A 142 -29.48 15.05 19.72
N ASN A 143 -29.37 15.90 20.73
CA ASN A 143 -29.88 17.29 20.70
C ASN A 143 -28.79 18.29 20.32
N ALA A 144 -27.55 17.88 20.13
CA ALA A 144 -26.46 18.79 19.80
C ALA A 144 -26.35 19.02 18.27
N ASN A 145 -26.26 20.30 17.86
CA ASN A 145 -26.01 20.65 16.45
C ASN A 145 -24.58 20.34 15.97
N VAL A 146 -23.65 20.17 16.91
CA VAL A 146 -22.24 19.82 16.67
C VAL A 146 -21.82 18.81 17.72
N LEU A 147 -21.25 17.68 17.29
CA LEU A 147 -20.76 16.64 18.17
C LEU A 147 -19.23 16.72 18.27
N CYS A 148 -18.73 16.94 19.47
CA CYS A 148 -17.32 16.76 19.83
C CYS A 148 -17.22 15.62 20.81
N VAL A 149 -16.58 14.52 20.42
CA VAL A 149 -16.34 13.36 21.28
C VAL A 149 -14.83 13.19 21.47
N ASN A 150 -14.41 12.78 22.67
CA ASN A 150 -13.00 12.62 23.03
C ASN A 150 -12.72 11.17 23.47
#